data_16089c5bfb6cc754efbffa125785ae9e
#
_entry.id   16089c5bfb6cc754efbffa125785ae9e
#
_cell.length_a   1.000
_cell.length_b   1.000
_cell.length_c   1.000
_cell.angle_alpha   90.00
_cell.angle_beta   90.00
_cell.angle_gamma   90.00
#
_symmetry.space_group_name_H-M   'P 1'
#
loop_
_entity.id
_entity.type
_entity.pdbx_description
1 polymer ?
#
loop_
_entity_poly.entity_id
_entity_poly.type
_entity_poly.pdbx_seq_one_letter_code
_entity_poly.pdbx_strand_id
1 'polypeptide(L)' 'MKFNRLKLKQLRIEHNLTQQQLGELLCYKNNSICQIENGKRNMSIEKVVELAKLFDISIDELFK' A
#
# COMPACT_ATOMS: atom_id res chain seq x y z
N MET A 1 13.15 -9.19 -4.36
CA MET A 1 12.62 -7.88 -4.78
C MET A 1 12.01 -7.18 -3.59
N LYS A 2 12.20 -5.88 -3.50
CA LYS A 2 11.65 -5.10 -2.40
C LYS A 2 10.32 -4.46 -2.80
N PHE A 3 9.39 -4.43 -1.85
CA PHE A 3 8.15 -3.69 -2.03
C PHE A 3 8.47 -2.20 -2.18
N ASN A 4 7.87 -1.57 -3.18
CA ASN A 4 8.10 -0.15 -3.45
C ASN A 4 7.12 0.70 -2.64
N ARG A 5 7.52 1.08 -1.43
CA ARG A 5 6.68 1.87 -0.53
C ARG A 5 6.37 3.26 -1.09
N LEU A 6 7.24 3.80 -1.91
CA LEU A 6 7.01 5.11 -2.53
C LEU A 6 5.90 5.03 -3.57
N LYS A 7 5.82 3.91 -4.29
CA LYS A 7 4.73 3.67 -5.23
C LYS A 7 3.40 3.56 -4.51
N LEU A 8 3.38 2.91 -3.35
CA LEU A 8 2.19 2.83 -2.53
C LEU A 8 1.68 4.22 -2.15
N LYS A 9 2.58 5.06 -1.65
CA LYS A 9 2.23 6.42 -1.26
C LYS A 9 1.71 7.22 -2.45
N GLN A 10 2.36 7.09 -3.61
CA GLN A 10 1.96 7.78 -4.83
C GLN A 10 0.54 7.38 -5.24
N LEU A 11 0.25 6.08 -5.25
CA LEU A 11 -1.09 5.57 -5.60
C LEU A 11 -2.15 6.09 -4.64
N ARG A 12 -1.82 6.08 -3.35
CA ARG A 12 -2.75 6.59 -2.34
C ARG A 12 -3.11 8.05 -2.60
N ILE A 13 -2.10 8.87 -2.84
CA ILE A 13 -2.31 10.29 -3.08
C ILE A 13 -3.09 10.52 -4.37
N GLU A 14 -2.76 9.77 -5.43
CA GLU A 14 -3.46 9.89 -6.71
C GLU A 14 -4.94 9.55 -6.59
N HIS A 15 -5.30 8.69 -5.65
CA HIS A 15 -6.69 8.31 -5.42
C HIS A 15 -7.34 9.14 -4.31
N ASN A 16 -6.69 10.20 -3.86
CA ASN A 16 -7.20 11.11 -2.83
C ASN A 16 -7.56 10.41 -1.52
N LEU A 17 -6.74 9.43 -1.15
CA LEU A 17 -6.95 8.68 0.08
C LEU A 17 -5.99 9.12 1.16
N THR A 18 -6.49 9.21 2.40
CA THR A 18 -5.63 9.37 3.56
C THR A 18 -5.02 8.01 3.91
N GLN A 19 -3.99 8.02 4.75
CA GLN A 19 -3.40 6.77 5.24
C GLN A 19 -4.44 5.93 5.98
N GLN A 20 -5.30 6.58 6.75
CA GLN A 20 -6.35 5.89 7.48
C GLN A 20 -7.37 5.25 6.52
N GLN A 21 -7.78 6.00 5.50
CA GLN A 21 -8.75 5.49 4.52
C GLN A 21 -8.21 4.27 3.78
N LEU A 22 -6.96 4.34 3.34
CA LEU A 22 -6.34 3.20 2.66
C LEU A 22 -6.22 2.00 3.61
N GLY A 23 -5.84 2.26 4.86
CA GLY A 23 -5.76 1.20 5.87
C GLY A 23 -7.10 0.50 6.04
N GLU A 24 -8.18 1.27 6.11
CA GLU A 24 -9.52 0.69 6.25
C GLU A 24 -9.88 -0.19 5.06
N LEU A 25 -9.53 0.24 3.84
CA LEU A 25 -9.81 -0.54 2.64
C LEU A 25 -9.05 -1.87 2.62
N LEU A 26 -7.87 -1.91 3.24
CA LEU A 26 -7.04 -3.11 3.29
C LEU A 26 -7.19 -3.86 4.63
N CYS A 27 -8.11 -3.43 5.47
CA CYS A 27 -8.35 -4.04 6.79
C CYS A 27 -7.13 -3.97 7.70
N TYR A 28 -6.35 -2.92 7.59
CA TYR A 28 -5.25 -2.63 8.51
C TYR A 28 -5.73 -1.77 9.67
N LYS A 29 -5.08 -1.94 10.82
CA LYS A 29 -5.32 -1.08 11.97
C LYS A 29 -4.58 0.26 11.83
N ASN A 30 -4.83 1.16 12.78
CA ASN A 30 -4.25 2.49 12.80
C ASN A 30 -2.74 2.47 12.62
N ASN A 31 -2.22 3.44 11.89
CA ASN A 31 -0.79 3.67 11.66
C ASN A 31 -0.07 2.60 10.84
N SER A 32 -0.76 1.53 10.42
CA SER A 32 -0.10 0.49 9.64
C SER A 32 0.40 1.02 8.29
N ILE A 33 -0.43 1.79 7.59
CA ILE A 33 -0.03 2.36 6.30
C ILE A 33 1.12 3.35 6.49
N CYS A 34 1.05 4.17 7.54
CA CYS A 34 2.12 5.10 7.86
C CYS A 34 3.45 4.37 8.06
N GLN A 35 3.42 3.29 8.83
CA GLN A 35 4.63 2.50 9.08
C GLN A 35 5.19 1.87 7.81
N ILE A 36 4.30 1.39 6.94
CA ILE A 36 4.71 0.80 5.67
C ILE A 36 5.33 1.87 4.76
N GLU A 37 4.70 3.03 4.67
CA GLU A 37 5.21 4.12 3.83
C GLU A 37 6.55 4.65 4.33
N ASN A 38 6.78 4.57 5.63
CA ASN A 38 8.05 5.01 6.24
C ASN A 38 9.12 3.92 6.26
N GLY A 39 8.81 2.74 5.75
CA GLY A 39 9.76 1.64 5.70
C GLY A 39 9.96 0.91 7.01
N LYS A 40 9.11 1.17 8.01
CA LYS A 40 9.21 0.54 9.33
C LYS A 40 8.49 -0.79 9.42
N ARG A 41 7.64 -1.09 8.45
CA ARG A 41 6.85 -2.31 8.40
C ARG A 41 6.75 -2.78 6.96
N ASN A 42 6.81 -4.09 6.75
CA ASN A 42 6.62 -4.68 5.44
C ASN A 42 5.14 -5.07 5.24
N MET A 43 4.67 -4.98 4.00
CA MET A 43 3.34 -5.41 3.65
C MET A 43 3.39 -6.89 3.28
N SER A 44 2.45 -7.69 3.79
CA SER A 44 2.37 -9.10 3.45
C SER A 44 1.98 -9.26 1.98
N ILE A 45 2.37 -10.40 1.37
CA ILE A 45 2.05 -10.64 -0.03
C ILE A 45 0.55 -10.63 -0.28
N GLU A 46 -0.24 -11.13 0.67
CA GLU A 46 -1.69 -11.12 0.56
C GLU A 46 -2.23 -9.69 0.45
N LYS A 47 -1.68 -8.79 1.26
CA LYS A 47 -2.10 -7.38 1.21
C LYS A 47 -1.61 -6.69 -0.04
N VAL A 48 -0.44 -7.08 -0.56
CA VAL A 48 0.06 -6.55 -1.82
C VAL A 48 -0.89 -6.92 -2.96
N VAL A 49 -1.38 -8.16 -2.96
CA VAL A 49 -2.35 -8.61 -3.96
C VAL A 49 -3.65 -7.82 -3.85
N GLU A 50 -4.14 -7.61 -2.64
CA GLU A 50 -5.35 -6.81 -2.43
C GLU A 50 -5.16 -5.37 -2.90
N LEU A 51 -3.99 -4.80 -2.63
CA LEU A 51 -3.65 -3.44 -3.05
C LEU A 51 -3.64 -3.34 -4.58
N ALA A 52 -3.04 -4.31 -5.25
CA ALA A 52 -2.98 -4.32 -6.71
C ALA A 52 -4.38 -4.39 -7.31
N LYS A 53 -5.25 -5.21 -6.74
CA LYS A 53 -6.64 -5.32 -7.19
C LYS A 53 -7.41 -4.03 -6.94
N LEU A 54 -7.19 -3.41 -5.79
CA LEU A 54 -7.89 -2.18 -5.41
C LEU A 54 -7.60 -1.05 -6.39
N PHE A 55 -6.35 -0.93 -6.82
CA PHE A 55 -5.94 0.14 -7.73
C PHE A 55 -5.86 -0.31 -9.19
N ASP A 56 -6.25 -1.55 -9.49
CA ASP A 56 -6.27 -2.10 -10.84
C ASP A 56 -4.91 -1.97 -11.53
N ILE A 57 -3.86 -2.38 -10.84
CA ILE A 57 -2.49 -2.37 -11.36
C ILE A 57 -1.88 -3.76 -11.21
N SER A 58 -0.78 -4.00 -11.91
CA SER A 58 -0.08 -5.26 -11.78
C SER A 58 0.75 -5.27 -10.50
N ILE A 59 0.96 -6.46 -9.94
CA ILE A 59 1.79 -6.63 -8.75
C ILE A 59 3.22 -6.18 -9.03
N ASP A 60 3.71 -6.38 -10.25
CA ASP A 60 5.05 -6.00 -10.63
C ASP A 60 5.35 -4.53 -10.38
N GLU A 61 4.35 -3.66 -10.54
CA GLU A 61 4.53 -2.23 -10.32
C GLU A 61 4.83 -1.90 -8.86
N LEU A 62 4.45 -2.78 -7.95
CA LEU A 62 4.67 -2.58 -6.52
C LEU A 62 6.04 -3.10 -6.07
N PHE A 63 6.81 -3.71 -6.95
CA PHE A 63 8.11 -4.29 -6.63
C PHE A 63 9.25 -3.75 -7.51
N LYS A 64 9.06 -2.61 -8.10
CA LYS A 64 10.10 -2.00 -8.93
C LYS A 64 11.00 -1.03 -8.17
#